data_914117bea4769638dba683703d4f0a10
#
_entry.id   914117bea4769638dba683703d4f0a10
#
_cell.length_a   1.000
_cell.length_b   1.000
_cell.length_c   1.000
_cell.angle_alpha   90.00
_cell.angle_beta   90.00
_cell.angle_gamma   90.00
#
_symmetry.space_group_name_H-M   'P 1'
#
loop_
_entity.id
_entity.type
_entity.pdbx_description
1 polymer ?
#
loop_
_entity_poly.entity_id
_entity_poly.type
_entity_poly.pdbx_seq_one_letter_code
_entity_poly.pdbx_strand_id
1 'polypeptide(L)'
;LTALPVFWLVPALGGLAEVAQAALRLTLVIGLAVAAAFTLRRLLFPDPKPATVQMLDGLSALTLAIIVIGLMSAVGPALRSDPLRLAGWLMLACAVNFGMQALSLMLHRAVGRTKTAVPASIIAGNRNIALFLVALPAPVTDPVLVFIGCYQIPMYLTPIVMQRFYGRDP
;
A
#
# COMPACT_ATOMS: atom_id res chain seq x y z
N LEU A 1 -15.13 0.09 3.61
CA LEU A 1 -16.33 0.24 2.76
C LEU A 1 -16.02 0.16 1.25
N THR A 2 -14.82 0.59 0.78
CA THR A 2 -14.41 0.49 -0.64
C THR A 2 -13.99 -0.91 -1.09
N ALA A 3 -13.80 -1.85 -0.18
CA ALA A 3 -13.45 -3.23 -0.51
C ALA A 3 -14.64 -4.04 -1.03
N LEU A 4 -15.85 -3.74 -0.57
CA LEU A 4 -17.07 -4.49 -0.93
C LEU A 4 -17.34 -4.56 -2.44
N PRO A 5 -17.25 -3.44 -3.24
CA PRO A 5 -17.49 -3.55 -4.68
C PRO A 5 -16.37 -4.30 -5.42
N VAL A 6 -15.14 -4.31 -4.91
CA VAL A 6 -14.04 -5.07 -5.54
C VAL A 6 -14.27 -6.58 -5.42
N PHE A 7 -14.83 -7.03 -4.32
CA PHE A 7 -15.18 -8.44 -4.12
C PHE A 7 -16.29 -8.93 -5.07
N TRP A 8 -17.18 -8.03 -5.47
CA TRP A 8 -18.25 -8.34 -6.44
C TRP A 8 -17.71 -8.48 -7.86
N LEU A 9 -16.61 -7.80 -8.16
CA LEU A 9 -15.99 -7.77 -9.49
C LEU A 9 -14.96 -8.89 -9.72
N VAL A 10 -14.51 -9.59 -8.66
CA VAL A 10 -13.49 -10.64 -8.77
C VAL A 10 -14.05 -11.98 -8.29
N PRO A 11 -14.66 -12.78 -9.20
CA PRO A 11 -15.24 -14.09 -8.86
C PRO A 11 -14.25 -15.06 -8.21
N ALA A 12 -12.94 -14.88 -8.43
CA ALA A 12 -11.86 -15.70 -7.85
C ALA A 12 -11.71 -15.54 -6.33
N LEU A 13 -12.37 -14.55 -5.71
CA LEU A 13 -12.30 -14.30 -4.27
C LEU A 13 -13.28 -15.15 -3.45
N GLY A 14 -14.03 -16.05 -4.10
CA GLY A 14 -14.98 -16.93 -3.42
C GLY A 14 -16.31 -16.26 -3.02
N GLY A 15 -17.07 -16.91 -2.17
CA GLY A 15 -18.36 -16.43 -1.70
C GLY A 15 -18.25 -15.36 -0.62
N LEU A 16 -19.38 -14.74 -0.24
CA LEU A 16 -19.47 -13.72 0.81
C LEU A 16 -18.85 -14.17 2.15
N ALA A 17 -18.90 -15.45 2.46
CA ALA A 17 -18.32 -16.00 3.69
C ALA A 17 -16.79 -15.94 3.69
N GLU A 18 -16.13 -16.22 2.56
CA GLU A 18 -14.67 -16.16 2.42
C GLU A 18 -14.18 -14.72 2.48
N VAL A 19 -14.91 -13.82 1.85
CA VAL A 19 -14.66 -12.38 1.92
C VAL A 19 -14.78 -11.86 3.36
N ALA A 20 -15.84 -12.25 4.07
CA ALA A 20 -16.04 -11.87 5.47
C ALA A 20 -14.92 -12.43 6.37
N GLN A 21 -14.48 -13.65 6.13
CA GLN A 21 -13.36 -14.26 6.86
C GLN A 21 -12.03 -13.53 6.58
N ALA A 22 -11.75 -13.17 5.32
CA ALA A 22 -10.56 -12.39 4.96
C ALA A 22 -10.59 -11.00 5.61
N ALA A 23 -11.74 -10.32 5.58
CA ALA A 23 -11.93 -9.03 6.23
C ALA A 23 -11.76 -9.12 7.75
N LEU A 24 -12.29 -10.17 8.39
CA LEU A 24 -12.13 -10.42 9.81
C LEU A 24 -10.66 -10.65 10.19
N ARG A 25 -9.96 -11.52 9.45
CA ARG A 25 -8.52 -11.78 9.66
C ARG A 25 -7.71 -10.48 9.56
N LEU A 26 -7.94 -9.68 8.52
CA LEU A 26 -7.25 -8.41 8.33
C LEU A 26 -7.53 -7.44 9.47
N THR A 27 -8.80 -7.32 9.89
CA THR A 27 -9.22 -6.46 11.01
C THR A 27 -8.57 -6.90 12.32
N LEU A 28 -8.51 -8.21 12.59
CA LEU A 28 -7.88 -8.74 13.78
C LEU A 28 -6.37 -8.47 13.79
N VAL A 29 -5.67 -8.71 12.68
CA VAL A 29 -4.22 -8.44 12.59
C VAL A 29 -3.91 -6.96 12.79
N ILE A 30 -4.66 -6.08 12.12
CA ILE A 30 -4.50 -4.63 12.29
C ILE A 30 -4.84 -4.21 13.72
N GLY A 31 -5.95 -4.70 14.27
CA GLY A 31 -6.39 -4.39 15.63
C GLY A 31 -5.35 -4.81 16.69
N LEU A 32 -4.81 -6.02 16.56
CA LEU A 32 -3.75 -6.52 17.44
C LEU A 32 -2.47 -5.70 17.31
N ALA A 33 -2.06 -5.34 16.08
CA ALA A 33 -0.88 -4.51 15.84
C ALA A 33 -1.05 -3.11 16.45
N VAL A 34 -2.22 -2.51 16.28
CA VAL A 34 -2.56 -1.20 16.88
C VAL A 34 -2.56 -1.29 18.41
N ALA A 35 -3.22 -2.29 18.97
CA ALA A 35 -3.25 -2.51 20.42
C ALA A 35 -1.84 -2.71 21.00
N ALA A 36 -1.01 -3.54 20.32
CA ALA A 36 0.37 -3.75 20.71
C ALA A 36 1.19 -2.44 20.64
N ALA A 37 1.05 -1.67 19.56
CA ALA A 37 1.75 -0.41 19.39
C ALA A 37 1.38 0.60 20.50
N PHE A 38 0.10 0.76 20.83
CA PHE A 38 -0.33 1.65 21.92
C PHE A 38 0.14 1.15 23.29
N THR A 39 0.10 -0.15 23.53
CA THR A 39 0.57 -0.76 24.79
C THR A 39 2.08 -0.56 24.95
N LEU A 40 2.88 -0.88 23.94
CA LEU A 40 4.32 -0.66 23.93
C LEU A 40 4.67 0.82 24.12
N ARG A 41 3.98 1.71 23.43
CA ARG A 41 4.18 3.15 23.59
C ARG A 41 3.94 3.60 25.04
N ARG A 42 2.83 3.15 25.65
CA ARG A 42 2.50 3.51 27.05
C ARG A 42 3.48 2.94 28.06
N LEU A 43 3.93 1.70 27.85
CA LEU A 43 4.77 1.01 28.83
C LEU A 43 6.26 1.35 28.70
N LEU A 44 6.76 1.44 27.46
CA LEU A 44 8.19 1.60 27.20
C LEU A 44 8.59 3.06 26.84
N PHE A 45 7.67 3.84 26.27
CA PHE A 45 7.96 5.15 25.74
C PHE A 45 6.84 6.17 26.08
N PRO A 46 6.57 6.44 27.37
CA PRO A 46 5.52 7.40 27.75
C PRO A 46 5.87 8.81 27.24
N ASP A 47 7.14 9.25 27.36
CA ASP A 47 7.67 10.53 26.88
C ASP A 47 8.96 10.30 26.10
N PRO A 48 8.87 9.92 24.80
CA PRO A 48 10.05 9.57 24.04
C PRO A 48 10.90 10.82 23.73
N LYS A 49 12.20 10.74 24.05
CA LYS A 49 13.17 11.76 23.67
C LYS A 49 13.30 11.83 22.13
N PRO A 50 13.69 12.98 21.55
CA PRO A 50 13.87 13.10 20.09
C PRO A 50 14.78 12.02 19.49
N ALA A 51 15.87 11.65 20.18
CA ALA A 51 16.75 10.56 19.74
C ALA A 51 16.06 9.20 19.70
N THR A 52 15.15 8.92 20.64
CA THR A 52 14.36 7.68 20.65
C THR A 52 13.36 7.65 19.48
N VAL A 53 12.75 8.78 19.16
CA VAL A 53 11.85 8.90 18.00
C VAL A 53 12.64 8.61 16.71
N GLN A 54 13.79 9.23 16.53
CA GLN A 54 14.65 8.99 15.36
C GLN A 54 15.10 7.52 15.24
N MET A 55 15.43 6.87 16.37
CA MET A 55 15.77 5.46 16.39
C MET A 55 14.59 4.58 15.95
N LEU A 56 13.38 4.86 16.44
CA LEU A 56 12.16 4.13 16.07
C LEU A 56 11.80 4.34 14.60
N ASP A 57 11.98 5.56 14.07
CA ASP A 57 11.79 5.86 12.65
C ASP A 57 12.80 5.09 11.79
N GLY A 58 14.07 5.04 12.20
CA GLY A 58 15.10 4.23 11.53
C GLY A 58 14.77 2.74 11.54
N LEU A 59 14.32 2.20 12.68
CA LEU A 59 13.91 0.79 12.79
C LEU A 59 12.69 0.50 11.90
N SER A 60 11.73 1.41 11.86
CA SER A 60 10.57 1.30 10.98
C SER A 60 10.98 1.29 9.51
N ALA A 61 11.91 2.15 9.11
CA ALA A 61 12.44 2.19 7.75
C ALA A 61 13.16 0.89 7.37
N LEU A 62 13.98 0.32 8.27
CA LEU A 62 14.64 -0.98 8.05
C LEU A 62 13.64 -2.12 7.93
N THR A 63 12.64 -2.16 8.79
CA THR A 63 11.57 -3.18 8.73
C THR A 63 10.81 -3.08 7.40
N LEU A 64 10.50 -1.86 6.97
CA LEU A 64 9.84 -1.63 5.68
C LEU A 64 10.71 -2.10 4.52
N ALA A 65 12.02 -1.84 4.55
CA ALA A 65 12.96 -2.28 3.52
C ALA A 65 12.99 -3.83 3.42
N ILE A 66 13.01 -4.54 4.55
CA ILE A 66 12.96 -6.02 4.58
C ILE A 66 11.66 -6.52 3.94
N ILE A 67 10.53 -5.92 4.30
CA ILE A 67 9.21 -6.28 3.72
C ILE A 67 9.22 -6.07 2.21
N VAL A 68 9.74 -4.94 1.74
CA VAL A 68 9.82 -4.63 0.30
C VAL A 68 10.69 -5.63 -0.45
N ILE A 69 11.86 -6.00 0.10
CA ILE A 69 12.72 -7.03 -0.49
C ILE A 69 11.94 -8.35 -0.62
N GLY A 70 11.19 -8.73 0.42
CA GLY A 70 10.33 -9.91 0.37
C GLY A 70 9.26 -9.83 -0.72
N LEU A 71 8.58 -8.69 -0.84
CA LEU A 71 7.54 -8.47 -1.86
C LEU A 71 8.11 -8.44 -3.29
N MET A 72 9.34 -7.99 -3.45
CA MET A 72 10.02 -7.97 -4.76
C MET A 72 10.65 -9.31 -5.14
N SER A 73 10.61 -10.32 -4.28
CA SER A 73 11.18 -11.65 -4.55
C SER A 73 10.63 -12.31 -5.82
N ALA A 74 9.35 -12.08 -6.15
CA ALA A 74 8.72 -12.59 -7.36
C ALA A 74 9.13 -11.83 -8.64
N VAL A 75 9.63 -10.60 -8.52
CA VAL A 75 9.98 -9.74 -9.67
C VAL A 75 11.26 -10.23 -10.36
N GLY A 76 12.24 -10.67 -9.57
CA GLY A 76 13.52 -11.17 -10.12
C GLY A 76 13.37 -12.38 -11.05
N PRO A 77 12.69 -13.46 -10.65
CA PRO A 77 12.36 -14.58 -11.54
C PRO A 77 11.53 -14.15 -12.75
N ALA A 78 10.51 -13.30 -12.58
CA ALA A 78 9.69 -12.80 -13.68
C ALA A 78 10.49 -12.01 -14.71
N LEU A 79 11.48 -11.23 -14.28
CA LEU A 79 12.37 -10.49 -15.17
C LEU A 79 13.19 -11.42 -16.09
N ARG A 80 13.56 -12.59 -15.59
CA ARG A 80 14.35 -13.57 -16.35
C ARG A 80 13.49 -14.42 -17.27
N SER A 81 12.26 -14.75 -16.85
CA SER A 81 11.38 -15.66 -17.59
C SER A 81 10.56 -14.93 -18.67
N ASP A 82 10.02 -13.76 -18.37
CA ASP A 82 9.15 -13.00 -19.27
C ASP A 82 9.26 -11.49 -18.98
N PRO A 83 10.33 -10.83 -19.48
CA PRO A 83 10.55 -9.41 -19.23
C PRO A 83 9.48 -8.50 -19.84
N LEU A 84 8.86 -8.92 -20.95
CA LEU A 84 7.81 -8.12 -21.60
C LEU A 84 6.53 -8.10 -20.76
N ARG A 85 6.13 -9.25 -20.22
CA ARG A 85 5.00 -9.36 -19.31
C ARG A 85 5.24 -8.58 -18.01
N LEU A 86 6.47 -8.65 -17.48
CA LEU A 86 6.86 -7.85 -16.32
C LEU A 86 6.74 -6.34 -16.59
N ALA A 87 7.21 -5.89 -17.75
CA ALA A 87 7.08 -4.48 -18.16
C ALA A 87 5.59 -4.07 -18.24
N GLY A 88 4.73 -4.93 -18.76
CA GLY A 88 3.28 -4.73 -18.74
C GLY A 88 2.70 -4.54 -17.33
N TRP A 89 3.11 -5.41 -16.38
CA TRP A 89 2.69 -5.27 -14.98
C TRP A 89 3.20 -3.98 -14.34
N LEU A 90 4.44 -3.60 -14.63
CA LEU A 90 5.01 -2.36 -14.12
C LEU A 90 4.30 -1.13 -14.69
N MET A 91 4.02 -1.12 -15.98
CA MET A 91 3.25 -0.04 -16.62
C MET A 91 1.84 0.08 -16.01
N LEU A 92 1.15 -1.04 -15.81
CA LEU A 92 -0.15 -1.08 -15.16
C LEU A 92 -0.06 -0.54 -13.71
N ALA A 93 0.94 -0.97 -12.95
CA ALA A 93 1.17 -0.49 -11.59
C ALA A 93 1.39 1.02 -11.54
N CYS A 94 2.21 1.56 -12.44
CA CYS A 94 2.44 3.00 -12.57
C CYS A 94 1.16 3.74 -12.97
N ALA A 95 0.43 3.25 -13.96
CA ALA A 95 -0.81 3.86 -14.42
C ALA A 95 -1.87 3.91 -13.32
N VAL A 96 -2.05 2.81 -12.59
CA VAL A 96 -3.01 2.74 -11.46
C VAL A 96 -2.57 3.65 -10.33
N ASN A 97 -1.31 3.58 -9.91
CA ASN A 97 -0.81 4.37 -8.78
C ASN A 97 -0.88 5.88 -9.07
N PHE A 98 -0.21 6.34 -10.11
CA PHE A 98 -0.15 7.76 -10.45
C PHE A 98 -1.50 8.28 -10.98
N GLY A 99 -2.25 7.46 -11.72
CA GLY A 99 -3.59 7.80 -12.20
C GLY A 99 -4.56 8.05 -11.05
N MET A 100 -4.57 7.17 -10.03
CA MET A 100 -5.41 7.37 -8.85
C MET A 100 -4.98 8.59 -8.03
N GLN A 101 -3.69 8.87 -7.93
CA GLN A 101 -3.19 10.08 -7.28
C GLN A 101 -3.64 11.34 -8.04
N ALA A 102 -3.45 11.37 -9.36
CA ALA A 102 -3.85 12.50 -10.20
C ALA A 102 -5.38 12.74 -10.15
N LEU A 103 -6.17 11.68 -10.29
CA LEU A 103 -7.62 11.75 -10.22
C LEU A 103 -8.09 12.28 -8.85
N SER A 104 -7.59 11.75 -7.76
CA SER A 104 -7.93 12.21 -6.41
C SER A 104 -7.54 13.68 -6.20
N LEU A 105 -6.35 14.09 -6.67
CA LEU A 105 -5.88 15.46 -6.59
C LEU A 105 -6.82 16.42 -7.34
N MET A 106 -7.16 16.06 -8.58
CA MET A 106 -8.07 16.87 -9.43
C MET A 106 -9.46 16.99 -8.79
N LEU A 107 -10.03 15.89 -8.30
CA LEU A 107 -11.35 15.90 -7.66
C LEU A 107 -11.37 16.76 -6.41
N HIS A 108 -10.35 16.63 -5.53
CA HIS A 108 -10.31 17.45 -4.31
C HIS A 108 -10.14 18.96 -4.62
N ARG A 109 -9.31 19.30 -5.60
CA ARG A 109 -9.18 20.69 -6.06
C ARG A 109 -10.46 21.22 -6.67
N ALA A 110 -11.15 20.44 -7.50
CA ALA A 110 -12.41 20.82 -8.12
C ALA A 110 -13.52 21.13 -7.10
N VAL A 111 -13.54 20.44 -5.96
CA VAL A 111 -14.52 20.71 -4.88
C VAL A 111 -14.00 21.71 -3.83
N GLY A 112 -12.90 22.40 -4.10
CA GLY A 112 -12.34 23.45 -3.22
C GLY A 112 -11.63 22.92 -1.96
N ARG A 113 -11.37 21.61 -1.86
CA ARG A 113 -10.68 21.00 -0.70
C ARG A 113 -9.16 20.96 -0.90
N THR A 114 -8.54 22.10 -1.15
CA THR A 114 -7.10 22.19 -1.47
C THR A 114 -6.20 21.69 -0.34
N LYS A 115 -6.51 22.03 0.92
CA LYS A 115 -5.70 21.61 2.10
C LYS A 115 -5.60 20.10 2.28
N THR A 116 -6.59 19.34 1.84
CA THR A 116 -6.63 17.87 1.94
C THR A 116 -6.33 17.18 0.62
N ALA A 117 -6.15 17.92 -0.46
CA ALA A 117 -5.98 17.38 -1.81
C ALA A 117 -4.73 16.49 -1.92
N VAL A 118 -3.58 16.98 -1.44
CA VAL A 118 -2.31 16.24 -1.49
C VAL A 118 -2.33 14.99 -0.60
N PRO A 119 -2.67 15.06 0.71
CA PRO A 119 -2.76 13.85 1.53
C PRO A 119 -3.74 12.81 0.99
N ALA A 120 -4.92 13.24 0.54
CA ALA A 120 -5.92 12.34 -0.03
C ALA A 120 -5.44 11.69 -1.34
N SER A 121 -4.71 12.44 -2.17
CA SER A 121 -4.09 11.93 -3.39
C SER A 121 -3.07 10.85 -3.09
N ILE A 122 -2.15 11.08 -2.15
CA ILE A 122 -1.14 10.09 -1.74
C ILE A 122 -1.82 8.82 -1.24
N ILE A 123 -2.83 8.93 -0.38
CA ILE A 123 -3.58 7.79 0.15
C ILE A 123 -4.32 7.03 -0.98
N ALA A 124 -4.82 7.74 -1.99
CA ALA A 124 -5.55 7.12 -3.09
C ALA A 124 -4.66 6.23 -3.97
N GLY A 125 -3.41 6.63 -4.21
CA GLY A 125 -2.46 5.86 -5.03
C GLY A 125 -1.58 4.93 -4.22
N ASN A 126 -1.03 5.38 -3.11
CA ASN A 126 -0.09 4.59 -2.29
C ASN A 126 -0.83 3.64 -1.34
N ARG A 127 -1.56 2.69 -1.91
CA ARG A 127 -2.28 1.68 -1.14
C ARG A 127 -1.34 0.53 -0.78
N ASN A 128 -1.39 0.10 0.48
CA ASN A 128 -0.64 -1.06 0.92
C ASN A 128 -1.33 -2.37 0.45
N ILE A 129 -1.12 -2.70 -0.83
CA ILE A 129 -1.69 -3.91 -1.44
C ILE A 129 -1.14 -5.17 -0.77
N ALA A 130 0.04 -5.11 -0.16
CA ALA A 130 0.64 -6.24 0.54
C ALA A 130 -0.20 -6.75 1.73
N LEU A 131 -1.09 -5.94 2.28
CA LEU A 131 -2.03 -6.38 3.32
C LEU A 131 -2.95 -7.52 2.84
N PHE A 132 -3.22 -7.61 1.53
CA PHE A 132 -4.00 -8.72 0.98
C PHE A 132 -3.29 -10.07 1.12
N LEU A 133 -1.95 -10.10 1.13
CA LEU A 133 -1.17 -11.32 1.34
C LEU A 133 -1.39 -11.93 2.73
N VAL A 134 -1.74 -11.10 3.71
CA VAL A 134 -2.05 -11.56 5.07
C VAL A 134 -3.50 -12.06 5.17
N ALA A 135 -4.40 -11.46 4.41
CA ALA A 135 -5.84 -11.72 4.47
C ALA A 135 -6.28 -12.90 3.60
N LEU A 136 -5.65 -13.08 2.45
CA LEU A 136 -6.08 -14.04 1.41
C LEU A 136 -5.16 -15.25 1.37
N PRO A 137 -5.70 -16.44 0.99
CA PRO A 137 -4.90 -17.65 0.84
C PRO A 137 -3.95 -17.56 -0.37
N ALA A 138 -2.82 -18.28 -0.29
CA ALA A 138 -1.78 -18.28 -1.31
C ALA A 138 -2.29 -18.54 -2.75
N PRO A 139 -3.20 -19.48 -3.02
CA PRO A 139 -3.70 -19.70 -4.39
C PRO A 139 -4.34 -18.47 -5.04
N VAL A 140 -4.88 -17.54 -4.22
CA VAL A 140 -5.47 -16.27 -4.70
C VAL A 140 -4.41 -15.19 -4.88
N THR A 141 -3.39 -15.18 -4.04
CA THR A 141 -2.36 -14.13 -4.03
C THR A 141 -1.19 -14.43 -4.95
N ASP A 142 -0.81 -15.71 -5.13
CA ASP A 142 0.34 -16.11 -5.95
C ASP A 142 0.29 -15.55 -7.39
N PRO A 143 -0.85 -15.59 -8.11
CA PRO A 143 -0.92 -15.04 -9.46
C PRO A 143 -0.66 -13.53 -9.55
N VAL A 144 -0.87 -12.79 -8.44
CA VAL A 144 -0.73 -11.33 -8.38
C VAL A 144 0.53 -10.86 -7.67
N LEU A 145 1.37 -11.77 -7.15
CA LEU A 145 2.60 -11.42 -6.45
C LEU A 145 3.53 -10.54 -7.28
N VAL A 146 3.67 -10.83 -8.58
CA VAL A 146 4.49 -10.00 -9.49
C VAL A 146 3.95 -8.59 -9.58
N PHE A 147 2.62 -8.43 -9.70
CA PHE A 147 1.98 -7.11 -9.72
C PHE A 147 2.18 -6.38 -8.39
N ILE A 148 2.03 -7.07 -7.25
CA ILE A 148 2.24 -6.50 -5.92
C ILE A 148 3.69 -6.00 -5.78
N GLY A 149 4.67 -6.78 -6.25
CA GLY A 149 6.07 -6.38 -6.29
C GLY A 149 6.29 -5.15 -7.17
N CYS A 150 5.76 -5.15 -8.40
CA CYS A 150 5.83 -4.01 -9.31
C CYS A 150 5.20 -2.74 -8.72
N TYR A 151 4.13 -2.88 -7.93
CA TYR A 151 3.42 -1.75 -7.34
C TYR A 151 4.25 -0.99 -6.28
N GLN A 152 5.26 -1.63 -5.69
CA GLN A 152 6.18 -0.97 -4.77
C GLN A 152 6.98 0.15 -5.48
N ILE A 153 7.33 -0.04 -6.76
CA ILE A 153 8.16 0.88 -7.52
C ILE A 153 7.50 2.28 -7.63
N PRO A 154 6.30 2.44 -8.22
CA PRO A 154 5.65 3.76 -8.29
C PRO A 154 5.32 4.33 -6.90
N MET A 155 5.05 3.49 -5.91
CA MET A 155 4.78 3.94 -4.55
C MET A 155 5.98 4.69 -3.96
N TYR A 156 7.20 4.15 -4.13
CA TYR A 156 8.42 4.82 -3.68
C TYR A 156 8.88 5.96 -4.61
N LEU A 157 8.48 5.94 -5.88
CA LEU A 157 8.76 7.04 -6.81
C LEU A 157 7.79 8.21 -6.67
N THR A 158 6.70 8.06 -5.92
CA THR A 158 5.69 9.11 -5.71
C THR A 158 6.30 10.46 -5.30
N PRO A 159 7.22 10.57 -4.33
CA PRO A 159 7.78 11.86 -3.93
C PRO A 159 8.54 12.56 -5.06
N ILE A 160 9.15 11.81 -5.97
CA ILE A 160 9.93 12.35 -7.10
C ILE A 160 9.00 12.73 -8.26
N VAL A 161 8.11 11.82 -8.66
CA VAL A 161 7.26 11.98 -9.85
C VAL A 161 6.15 12.99 -9.60
N MET A 162 5.51 12.92 -8.43
CA MET A 162 4.33 13.73 -8.11
C MET A 162 4.68 15.10 -7.50
N GLN A 163 5.93 15.35 -7.13
CA GLN A 163 6.35 16.61 -6.52
C GLN A 163 5.93 17.84 -7.33
N ARG A 164 6.06 17.79 -8.65
CA ARG A 164 5.70 18.91 -9.54
C ARG A 164 4.19 19.18 -9.56
N PHE A 165 3.37 18.18 -9.29
CA PHE A 165 1.91 18.30 -9.25
C PHE A 165 1.42 18.78 -7.88
N TYR A 166 2.12 18.38 -6.82
CA TYR A 166 1.79 18.74 -5.44
C TYR A 166 2.24 20.16 -5.07
N GLY A 167 3.36 20.62 -5.58
CA GLY A 167 3.93 21.94 -5.26
C GLY A 167 3.27 23.13 -5.99
N ARG A 168 2.12 22.95 -6.63
CA ARG A 168 1.39 24.01 -7.33
C ARG A 168 0.27 24.66 -6.51
N ASP A 169 0.10 24.25 -5.27
CA ASP A 169 -0.85 24.91 -4.39
C ASP A 169 -0.10 26.00 -3.60
N PRO A 170 -0.55 27.27 -3.65
CA PRO A 170 0.02 28.37 -2.87
C PRO A 170 -0.25 28.21 -1.38
#